data_23ad665a7b48eb0c4480bc58aec9ae9f
#
_entry.id   23ad665a7b48eb0c4480bc58aec9ae9f
#
_cell.length_a   1.000
_cell.length_b   1.000
_cell.length_c   1.000
_cell.angle_alpha   90.00
_cell.angle_beta   90.00
_cell.angle_gamma   90.00
#
_symmetry.space_group_name_H-M   'P 1'
#
loop_
_entity.id
_entity.type
_entity.pdbx_description
1 polymer ?
#
loop_
_entity_poly.entity_id
_entity_poly.type
_entity_poly.pdbx_seq_one_letter_code
_entity_poly.pdbx_strand_id
1 'polypeptide(L)'
;MKILAIDTSALVATAALCEDETPIAVSSQKSGLTHSATMLPIIKNIMDNTGTSIDDIDMFAVSEGPGSFTGIRIGISTVKGLAFGKNKICVGVSTLEAMARTVASFCTDALICPVMDARRNQLYNAIFEYRGGKLLRVTPDRTVMADDLARELESMDKPVFFIGDGYHIMEKRKLSCQRETPVACRWQNGIGVALAALAEYNEAEDKSVFTDRLLRPEYLRLPQAERELKEKEAQARS
;
A
#
# COMPACT_ATOMS: atom_id res chain seq x y z
N MET A 1 11.74 13.26 -12.39
CA MET A 1 10.55 12.52 -12.90
C MET A 1 9.35 12.89 -12.04
N LYS A 2 8.27 13.37 -12.67
CA LYS A 2 7.01 13.68 -11.96
C LYS A 2 6.15 12.44 -11.81
N ILE A 3 5.83 12.06 -10.58
CA ILE A 3 5.09 10.86 -10.23
C ILE A 3 3.77 11.24 -9.56
N LEU A 4 2.65 10.82 -10.13
CA LEU A 4 1.35 10.88 -9.47
C LEU A 4 1.02 9.51 -8.89
N ALA A 5 1.05 9.40 -7.57
CA ALA A 5 0.85 8.16 -6.84
C ALA A 5 -0.47 8.17 -6.08
N ILE A 6 -1.19 7.05 -6.10
CA ILE A 6 -2.48 6.92 -5.42
C ILE A 6 -2.60 5.63 -4.62
N ASP A 7 -3.32 5.70 -3.51
CA ASP A 7 -3.70 4.53 -2.72
C ASP A 7 -5.17 4.61 -2.31
N THR A 8 -5.90 3.54 -2.58
CA THR A 8 -7.30 3.33 -2.21
C THR A 8 -7.51 1.96 -1.57
N SER A 9 -6.43 1.33 -1.13
CA SER A 9 -6.41 -0.05 -0.65
C SER A 9 -7.05 -0.25 0.73
N ALA A 10 -7.22 0.84 1.51
CA ALA A 10 -7.75 0.78 2.88
C ALA A 10 -8.80 1.86 3.15
N LEU A 11 -8.93 2.31 4.41
CA LEU A 11 -9.94 3.30 4.84
C LEU A 11 -9.64 4.73 4.36
N VAL A 12 -8.38 5.03 4.11
CA VAL A 12 -7.92 6.35 3.66
C VAL A 12 -7.74 6.31 2.15
N ALA A 13 -8.33 7.28 1.44
CA ALA A 13 -7.98 7.56 0.05
C ALA A 13 -6.87 8.60 0.05
N THR A 14 -5.77 8.35 -0.63
CA THR A 14 -4.62 9.26 -0.67
C THR A 14 -4.03 9.36 -2.05
N ALA A 15 -3.57 10.56 -2.41
CA ALA A 15 -2.75 10.80 -3.58
C ALA A 15 -1.57 11.71 -3.22
N ALA A 16 -0.45 11.52 -3.91
CA ALA A 16 0.72 12.35 -3.81
C ALA A 16 1.26 12.67 -5.20
N LEU A 17 1.70 13.91 -5.38
CA LEU A 17 2.54 14.33 -6.49
C LEU A 17 3.97 14.47 -5.97
N CYS A 18 4.90 13.74 -6.58
CA CYS A 18 6.31 13.78 -6.22
C CYS A 18 7.16 14.15 -7.44
N GLU A 19 8.32 14.75 -7.20
CA GLU A 19 9.40 14.85 -8.17
C GLU A 19 10.54 13.98 -7.67
N ASP A 20 10.75 12.85 -8.36
CA ASP A 20 11.58 11.75 -7.86
C ASP A 20 11.16 11.36 -6.43
N GLU A 21 12.06 11.41 -5.45
CA GLU A 21 11.77 11.11 -4.04
C GLU A 21 11.18 12.30 -3.26
N THR A 22 11.08 13.48 -3.87
CA THR A 22 10.66 14.72 -3.18
C THR A 22 9.16 14.93 -3.32
N PRO A 23 8.39 14.93 -2.22
CA PRO A 23 6.96 15.26 -2.26
C PRO A 23 6.73 16.73 -2.62
N ILE A 24 5.89 17.00 -3.62
CA ILE A 24 5.42 18.35 -3.99
C ILE A 24 4.09 18.62 -3.28
N ALA A 25 3.16 17.67 -3.33
CA ALA A 25 1.86 17.77 -2.68
C ALA A 25 1.34 16.40 -2.28
N VAL A 26 0.63 16.34 -1.16
CA VAL A 26 -0.06 15.13 -0.70
C VAL A 26 -1.44 15.50 -0.17
N SER A 27 -2.41 14.66 -0.46
CA SER A 27 -3.76 14.80 0.09
C SER A 27 -4.27 13.42 0.50
N SER A 28 -4.78 13.34 1.73
CA SER A 28 -5.32 12.10 2.30
C SER A 28 -6.65 12.38 2.95
N GLN A 29 -7.66 11.55 2.68
CA GLN A 29 -9.02 11.71 3.18
C GLN A 29 -9.59 10.42 3.74
N LYS A 30 -10.17 10.50 4.93
CA LYS A 30 -11.02 9.47 5.54
C LYS A 30 -12.42 10.06 5.71
N SER A 31 -13.17 10.16 4.62
CA SER A 31 -14.41 10.95 4.55
C SER A 31 -15.69 10.15 4.79
N GLY A 32 -15.63 8.83 4.89
CA GLY A 32 -16.81 7.96 4.90
C GLY A 32 -17.54 7.86 3.55
N LEU A 33 -17.11 8.60 2.53
CA LEU A 33 -17.55 8.45 1.15
C LEU A 33 -16.80 7.31 0.47
N THR A 34 -17.35 6.83 -0.65
CA THR A 34 -16.65 5.82 -1.45
C THR A 34 -15.40 6.42 -2.12
N HIS A 35 -14.35 5.63 -2.25
CA HIS A 35 -13.11 6.09 -2.92
C HIS A 35 -13.34 6.52 -4.37
N SER A 36 -14.35 5.97 -5.04
CA SER A 36 -14.74 6.39 -6.39
C SER A 36 -15.27 7.83 -6.44
N ALA A 37 -15.86 8.31 -5.34
CA ALA A 37 -16.33 9.70 -5.25
C ALA A 37 -15.22 10.67 -4.81
N THR A 38 -14.18 10.19 -4.10
CA THR A 38 -13.19 11.06 -3.47
C THR A 38 -11.86 11.15 -4.25
N MET A 39 -11.47 10.10 -4.97
CA MET A 39 -10.12 10.03 -5.56
C MET A 39 -9.89 11.08 -6.66
N LEU A 40 -10.78 11.22 -7.63
CA LEU A 40 -10.61 12.22 -8.69
C LEU A 40 -10.63 13.67 -8.16
N PRO A 41 -11.51 14.06 -7.22
CA PRO A 41 -11.42 15.35 -6.53
C PRO A 41 -10.08 15.59 -5.81
N ILE A 42 -9.53 14.59 -5.13
CA ILE A 42 -8.21 14.68 -4.49
C ILE A 42 -7.11 14.97 -5.52
N ILE A 43 -7.08 14.19 -6.60
CA ILE A 43 -6.10 14.37 -7.69
C ILE A 43 -6.27 15.76 -8.32
N LYS A 44 -7.50 16.16 -8.65
CA LYS A 44 -7.77 17.48 -9.23
C LYS A 44 -7.26 18.61 -8.33
N ASN A 45 -7.51 18.53 -7.03
CA ASN A 45 -7.04 19.54 -6.07
C ASN A 45 -5.50 19.63 -6.04
N ILE A 46 -4.79 18.49 -6.04
CA ILE A 46 -3.33 18.47 -6.13
C ILE A 46 -2.86 19.15 -7.42
N MET A 47 -3.43 18.78 -8.56
CA MET A 47 -3.04 19.30 -9.87
C MET A 47 -3.27 20.81 -9.97
N ASP A 48 -4.45 21.29 -9.56
CA ASP A 48 -4.81 22.71 -9.57
C ASP A 48 -3.87 23.54 -8.68
N ASN A 49 -3.60 23.08 -7.45
CA ASN A 49 -2.77 23.80 -6.48
C ASN A 49 -1.29 23.84 -6.85
N THR A 50 -0.81 22.88 -7.63
CA THR A 50 0.59 22.79 -8.07
C THR A 50 0.81 23.33 -9.48
N GLY A 51 -0.25 23.71 -10.19
CA GLY A 51 -0.17 24.14 -11.59
C GLY A 51 0.32 23.02 -12.53
N THR A 52 0.17 21.75 -12.12
CA THR A 52 0.64 20.60 -12.90
C THR A 52 -0.50 20.04 -13.72
N SER A 53 -0.26 19.76 -15.01
CA SER A 53 -1.24 19.07 -15.86
C SER A 53 -0.99 17.55 -15.87
N ILE A 54 -2.00 16.77 -16.28
CA ILE A 54 -1.86 15.32 -16.45
C ILE A 54 -0.77 14.97 -17.48
N ASP A 55 -0.54 15.83 -18.46
CA ASP A 55 0.47 15.62 -19.50
C ASP A 55 1.90 15.81 -18.97
N ASP A 56 2.07 16.55 -17.87
CA ASP A 56 3.36 16.75 -17.20
C ASP A 56 3.77 15.55 -16.33
N ILE A 57 2.86 14.60 -16.08
CA ILE A 57 3.16 13.39 -15.30
C ILE A 57 3.95 12.41 -16.15
N ASP A 58 5.09 11.96 -15.65
CA ASP A 58 5.92 10.95 -16.29
C ASP A 58 5.48 9.53 -15.91
N MET A 59 5.12 9.35 -14.62
CA MET A 59 4.75 8.06 -14.05
C MET A 59 3.47 8.16 -13.22
N PHE A 60 2.54 7.23 -13.45
CA PHE A 60 1.43 6.94 -12.55
C PHE A 60 1.76 5.72 -11.69
N ALA A 61 1.56 5.85 -10.39
CA ALA A 61 1.80 4.77 -9.43
C ALA A 61 0.53 4.45 -8.63
N VAL A 62 0.31 3.17 -8.34
CA VAL A 62 -0.87 2.74 -7.59
C VAL A 62 -0.58 1.54 -6.71
N SER A 63 -1.15 1.51 -5.49
CA SER A 63 -1.20 0.29 -4.69
C SER A 63 -2.09 -0.73 -5.37
N GLU A 64 -1.52 -1.87 -5.78
CA GLU A 64 -2.25 -2.96 -6.43
C GLU A 64 -2.72 -4.05 -5.47
N GLY A 65 -2.32 -3.98 -4.21
CA GLY A 65 -2.69 -4.89 -3.14
C GLY A 65 -1.52 -5.21 -2.21
N PRO A 66 -1.79 -5.92 -1.11
CA PRO A 66 -3.11 -6.36 -0.65
C PRO A 66 -3.97 -5.22 -0.09
N GLY A 67 -5.28 -5.47 0.07
CA GLY A 67 -6.20 -4.49 0.66
C GLY A 67 -7.67 -4.75 0.33
N SER A 68 -8.47 -3.68 0.40
CA SER A 68 -9.88 -3.67 0.03
C SER A 68 -10.07 -4.04 -1.43
N PHE A 69 -10.82 -5.11 -1.71
CA PHE A 69 -11.10 -5.58 -3.06
C PHE A 69 -11.68 -4.48 -3.98
N THR A 70 -12.65 -3.72 -3.47
CA THR A 70 -13.25 -2.59 -4.20
C THR A 70 -12.27 -1.44 -4.32
N GLY A 71 -11.58 -1.12 -3.22
CA GLY A 71 -10.64 0.00 -3.18
C GLY A 71 -9.52 -0.16 -4.21
N ILE A 72 -8.82 -1.29 -4.21
CA ILE A 72 -7.73 -1.57 -5.17
C ILE A 72 -8.20 -1.40 -6.62
N ARG A 73 -9.39 -1.91 -6.96
CA ARG A 73 -9.96 -1.76 -8.31
C ARG A 73 -10.22 -0.30 -8.68
N ILE A 74 -10.70 0.51 -7.73
CA ILE A 74 -10.92 1.94 -7.94
C ILE A 74 -9.58 2.62 -8.27
N GLY A 75 -8.53 2.36 -7.49
CA GLY A 75 -7.20 2.93 -7.74
C GLY A 75 -6.65 2.57 -9.11
N ILE A 76 -6.61 1.29 -9.43
CA ILE A 76 -6.12 0.79 -10.72
C ILE A 76 -6.93 1.36 -11.88
N SER A 77 -8.26 1.37 -11.78
CA SER A 77 -9.11 1.92 -12.83
C SER A 77 -8.91 3.42 -13.02
N THR A 78 -8.67 4.16 -11.92
CA THR A 78 -8.34 5.59 -11.97
C THR A 78 -7.03 5.81 -12.73
N VAL A 79 -5.95 5.09 -12.39
CA VAL A 79 -4.67 5.21 -13.09
C VAL A 79 -4.81 4.84 -14.55
N LYS A 80 -5.46 3.72 -14.88
CA LYS A 80 -5.71 3.33 -16.26
C LYS A 80 -6.45 4.41 -17.05
N GLY A 81 -7.46 5.03 -16.46
CA GLY A 81 -8.22 6.13 -17.09
C GLY A 81 -7.35 7.37 -17.34
N LEU A 82 -6.53 7.77 -16.37
CA LEU A 82 -5.64 8.93 -16.50
C LEU A 82 -4.50 8.71 -17.50
N ALA A 83 -3.97 7.49 -17.59
CA ALA A 83 -2.89 7.12 -18.50
C ALA A 83 -3.36 6.75 -19.91
N PHE A 84 -4.66 6.53 -20.10
CA PHE A 84 -5.22 6.03 -21.36
C PHE A 84 -4.80 6.87 -22.58
N GLY A 85 -4.19 6.20 -23.56
CA GLY A 85 -3.75 6.83 -24.80
C GLY A 85 -2.53 7.76 -24.68
N LYS A 86 -1.88 7.84 -23.51
CA LYS A 86 -0.77 8.78 -23.25
C LYS A 86 0.62 8.14 -23.22
N ASN A 87 0.73 6.81 -23.35
CA ASN A 87 2.00 6.08 -23.28
C ASN A 87 2.86 6.44 -22.05
N LYS A 88 2.20 6.62 -20.89
CA LYS A 88 2.85 6.94 -19.63
C LYS A 88 3.30 5.67 -18.92
N ILE A 89 4.36 5.78 -18.12
CA ILE A 89 4.79 4.72 -17.21
C ILE A 89 3.69 4.51 -16.17
N CYS A 90 3.30 3.26 -15.94
CA CYS A 90 2.31 2.88 -14.93
C CYS A 90 2.85 1.74 -14.09
N VAL A 91 3.03 1.99 -12.79
CA VAL A 91 3.62 1.04 -11.84
C VAL A 91 2.59 0.67 -10.78
N GLY A 92 2.34 -0.63 -10.66
CA GLY A 92 1.59 -1.20 -9.53
C GLY A 92 2.57 -1.63 -8.44
N VAL A 93 2.29 -1.31 -7.18
CA VAL A 93 3.18 -1.65 -6.07
C VAL A 93 2.44 -2.35 -4.93
N SER A 94 3.19 -3.16 -4.16
CA SER A 94 2.66 -3.72 -2.92
C SER A 94 2.26 -2.61 -1.95
N THR A 95 1.02 -2.66 -1.46
CA THR A 95 0.53 -1.75 -0.42
C THR A 95 1.39 -1.81 0.84
N LEU A 96 1.84 -3.00 1.22
CA LEU A 96 2.66 -3.22 2.41
C LEU A 96 4.07 -2.65 2.23
N GLU A 97 4.65 -2.79 1.04
CA GLU A 97 5.94 -2.17 0.75
C GLU A 97 5.85 -0.64 0.71
N ALA A 98 4.82 -0.09 0.08
CA ALA A 98 4.57 1.34 0.06
C ALA A 98 4.51 1.93 1.48
N MET A 99 3.80 1.27 2.40
CA MET A 99 3.79 1.67 3.81
C MET A 99 5.18 1.59 4.45
N ALA A 100 5.92 0.49 4.23
CA ALA A 100 7.25 0.32 4.80
C ALA A 100 8.22 1.42 4.35
N ARG A 101 8.19 1.80 3.07
CA ARG A 101 9.05 2.85 2.52
C ARG A 101 8.82 4.22 3.15
N THR A 102 7.60 4.51 3.60
CA THR A 102 7.28 5.80 4.25
C THR A 102 8.06 6.00 5.55
N VAL A 103 8.44 4.93 6.24
CA VAL A 103 9.11 5.00 7.55
C VAL A 103 10.52 4.40 7.56
N ALA A 104 10.99 3.86 6.44
CA ALA A 104 12.20 3.07 6.38
C ALA A 104 13.41 3.75 7.01
N SER A 105 13.68 5.00 6.68
CA SER A 105 14.83 5.77 7.18
C SER A 105 14.78 6.07 8.69
N PHE A 106 13.61 5.98 9.33
CA PHE A 106 13.44 6.18 10.78
C PHE A 106 13.62 4.89 11.58
N CYS A 107 13.50 3.73 10.95
CA CYS A 107 13.45 2.42 11.62
C CYS A 107 14.77 1.67 11.46
N THR A 108 15.90 2.33 11.73
CA THR A 108 17.22 1.68 11.71
C THR A 108 17.32 0.66 12.84
N ASP A 109 17.94 -0.48 12.55
CA ASP A 109 18.14 -1.61 13.50
C ASP A 109 16.84 -2.17 14.10
N ALA A 110 15.74 -2.04 13.35
CA ALA A 110 14.43 -2.54 13.75
C ALA A 110 13.70 -3.20 12.57
N LEU A 111 12.72 -4.03 12.88
CA LEU A 111 11.78 -4.54 11.89
C LEU A 111 10.68 -3.52 11.62
N ILE A 112 10.32 -3.39 10.36
CA ILE A 112 9.17 -2.63 9.90
C ILE A 112 8.11 -3.67 9.53
N CYS A 113 6.98 -3.61 10.20
CA CYS A 113 5.91 -4.60 10.07
C CYS A 113 4.61 -3.91 9.64
N PRO A 114 4.41 -3.68 8.33
CA PRO A 114 3.13 -3.24 7.82
C PRO A 114 2.04 -4.25 8.14
N VAL A 115 0.92 -3.77 8.65
CA VAL A 115 -0.25 -4.57 9.02
C VAL A 115 -1.54 -3.90 8.56
N MET A 116 -2.37 -4.61 7.82
CA MET A 116 -3.71 -4.16 7.44
C MET A 116 -4.77 -5.12 7.96
N ASP A 117 -5.92 -4.61 8.38
CA ASP A 117 -7.01 -5.44 8.89
C ASP A 117 -7.64 -6.28 7.77
N ALA A 118 -7.35 -7.59 7.74
CA ALA A 118 -7.95 -8.55 6.83
C ALA A 118 -9.25 -9.17 7.37
N ARG A 119 -9.80 -8.63 8.48
CA ARG A 119 -10.97 -9.11 9.22
C ARG A 119 -10.75 -10.44 9.96
N ARG A 120 -11.62 -10.75 10.93
CA ARG A 120 -11.60 -12.00 11.71
C ARG A 120 -10.24 -12.28 12.37
N ASN A 121 -9.61 -11.25 12.96
CA ASN A 121 -8.31 -11.33 13.61
C ASN A 121 -7.15 -11.77 12.68
N GLN A 122 -7.33 -11.64 11.37
CA GLN A 122 -6.29 -11.82 10.36
C GLN A 122 -5.77 -10.46 9.90
N LEU A 123 -4.51 -10.46 9.50
CA LEU A 123 -3.80 -9.31 8.98
C LEU A 123 -3.23 -9.63 7.60
N TYR A 124 -3.28 -8.68 6.68
CA TYR A 124 -2.31 -8.63 5.60
C TYR A 124 -1.02 -8.08 6.17
N ASN A 125 0.08 -8.76 5.91
CA ASN A 125 1.37 -8.48 6.52
C ASN A 125 2.51 -8.81 5.58
N ALA A 126 3.58 -8.05 5.70
CA ALA A 126 4.94 -8.38 5.32
C ALA A 126 5.89 -7.85 6.40
N ILE A 127 7.11 -8.35 6.45
CA ILE A 127 8.15 -7.89 7.35
C ILE A 127 9.30 -7.35 6.51
N PHE A 128 9.80 -6.19 6.90
CA PHE A 128 10.93 -5.54 6.26
C PHE A 128 11.97 -5.15 7.30
N GLU A 129 13.20 -4.93 6.83
CA GLU A 129 14.31 -4.39 7.60
C GLU A 129 14.98 -3.29 6.78
N TYR A 130 15.26 -2.13 7.40
CA TYR A 130 16.04 -1.09 6.76
C TYR A 130 17.49 -1.20 7.18
N ARG A 131 18.38 -1.52 6.23
CA ARG A 131 19.79 -1.77 6.49
C ARG A 131 20.63 -1.27 5.32
N GLY A 132 21.72 -0.56 5.66
CA GLY A 132 22.67 -0.08 4.65
C GLY A 132 22.05 0.86 3.60
N GLY A 133 21.06 1.68 3.99
CA GLY A 133 20.35 2.58 3.08
C GLY A 133 19.29 1.90 2.20
N LYS A 134 19.02 0.62 2.40
CA LYS A 134 18.07 -0.16 1.60
C LYS A 134 16.97 -0.77 2.45
N LEU A 135 15.75 -0.79 1.92
CA LEU A 135 14.64 -1.55 2.47
C LEU A 135 14.73 -2.99 1.96
N LEU A 136 14.94 -3.92 2.86
CA LEU A 136 15.05 -5.34 2.58
C LEU A 136 13.75 -6.04 2.98
N ARG A 137 13.16 -6.79 2.08
CA ARG A 137 11.97 -7.60 2.35
C ARG A 137 12.40 -8.91 3.03
N VAL A 138 11.88 -9.15 4.25
CA VAL A 138 12.15 -10.36 5.05
C VAL A 138 11.11 -11.44 4.78
N THR A 139 9.83 -11.05 4.64
CA THR A 139 8.76 -12.00 4.26
C THR A 139 7.96 -11.49 3.07
N PRO A 140 7.39 -12.39 2.25
CA PRO A 140 6.47 -11.98 1.20
C PRO A 140 5.18 -11.38 1.78
N ASP A 141 4.42 -10.69 0.95
CA ASP A 141 3.06 -10.27 1.29
C ASP A 141 2.20 -11.49 1.56
N ARG A 142 1.53 -11.53 2.71
CA ARG A 142 0.78 -12.71 3.18
C ARG A 142 -0.42 -12.33 4.04
N THR A 143 -1.29 -13.31 4.25
CA THR A 143 -2.33 -13.25 5.26
C THR A 143 -1.90 -14.10 6.46
N VAL A 144 -1.95 -13.55 7.66
CA VAL A 144 -1.49 -14.20 8.89
C VAL A 144 -2.48 -13.95 10.03
N MET A 145 -2.63 -14.90 10.96
CA MET A 145 -3.35 -14.64 12.21
C MET A 145 -2.51 -13.72 13.09
N ALA A 146 -3.15 -12.75 13.71
CA ALA A 146 -2.43 -11.76 14.51
C ALA A 146 -1.66 -12.38 15.70
N ASP A 147 -2.14 -13.50 16.26
CA ASP A 147 -1.45 -14.22 17.34
C ASP A 147 -0.23 -15.01 16.84
N ASP A 148 -0.29 -15.51 15.59
CA ASP A 148 0.85 -16.19 14.96
C ASP A 148 1.95 -15.17 14.63
N LEU A 149 1.56 -14.01 14.09
CA LEU A 149 2.48 -12.90 13.83
C LEU A 149 3.16 -12.42 15.12
N ALA A 150 2.42 -12.31 16.21
CA ALA A 150 2.96 -11.91 17.49
C ALA A 150 4.07 -12.88 17.96
N ARG A 151 3.82 -14.19 17.91
CA ARG A 151 4.83 -15.22 18.28
C ARG A 151 6.06 -15.19 17.37
N GLU A 152 5.85 -15.04 16.07
CA GLU A 152 6.92 -14.93 15.09
C GLU A 152 7.84 -13.72 15.41
N LEU A 153 7.26 -12.54 15.63
CA LEU A 153 8.02 -11.32 15.90
C LEU A 153 8.79 -11.39 17.24
N GLU A 154 8.20 -11.96 18.28
CA GLU A 154 8.89 -12.16 19.56
C GLU A 154 10.11 -13.10 19.41
N SER A 155 10.02 -14.09 18.52
CA SER A 155 11.16 -15.00 18.26
C SER A 155 12.31 -14.36 17.47
N MET A 156 12.06 -13.22 16.79
CA MET A 156 13.10 -12.53 16.01
C MET A 156 14.04 -11.67 16.85
N ASP A 157 13.71 -11.43 18.12
CA ASP A 157 14.50 -10.66 19.10
C ASP A 157 15.00 -9.30 18.58
N LYS A 158 14.14 -8.60 17.83
CA LYS A 158 14.39 -7.26 17.27
C LYS A 158 13.27 -6.30 17.61
N PRO A 159 13.56 -5.00 17.81
CA PRO A 159 12.53 -3.99 17.89
C PRO A 159 11.62 -3.99 16.65
N VAL A 160 10.32 -3.77 16.83
CA VAL A 160 9.33 -3.82 15.75
C VAL A 160 8.49 -2.55 15.73
N PHE A 161 8.36 -1.93 14.58
CA PHE A 161 7.41 -0.85 14.30
C PHE A 161 6.24 -1.39 13.48
N PHE A 162 5.03 -1.35 14.07
CA PHE A 162 3.80 -1.65 13.31
C PHE A 162 3.29 -0.40 12.62
N ILE A 163 2.97 -0.51 11.34
CA ILE A 163 2.40 0.57 10.53
C ILE A 163 1.16 0.08 9.79
N GLY A 164 0.24 0.99 9.46
CA GLY A 164 -1.00 0.66 8.79
C GLY A 164 -2.19 0.56 9.72
N ASP A 165 -3.38 0.37 9.14
CA ASP A 165 -4.66 0.39 9.85
C ASP A 165 -4.92 -0.84 10.76
N GLY A 166 -4.13 -1.91 10.57
CA GLY A 166 -4.10 -3.05 11.49
C GLY A 166 -3.31 -2.82 12.79
N TYR A 167 -2.66 -1.66 12.95
CA TYR A 167 -1.90 -1.30 14.16
C TYR A 167 -2.67 -1.58 15.46
N HIS A 168 -3.94 -1.18 15.54
CA HIS A 168 -4.77 -1.35 16.71
C HIS A 168 -5.02 -2.82 17.11
N ILE A 169 -4.86 -3.75 16.16
CA ILE A 169 -4.98 -5.19 16.40
C ILE A 169 -3.72 -5.70 17.10
N MET A 170 -2.54 -5.25 16.64
CA MET A 170 -1.26 -5.66 17.23
C MET A 170 -0.97 -4.96 18.56
N GLU A 171 -1.35 -3.69 18.71
CA GLU A 171 -1.20 -2.93 19.96
C GLU A 171 -1.83 -3.63 21.17
N LYS A 172 -2.98 -4.29 20.99
CA LYS A 172 -3.67 -5.05 22.05
C LYS A 172 -2.85 -6.24 22.57
N ARG A 173 -1.87 -6.72 21.82
CA ARG A 173 -1.03 -7.89 22.18
C ARG A 173 0.15 -7.53 23.05
N LYS A 174 0.51 -6.24 23.14
CA LYS A 174 1.54 -5.70 24.02
C LYS A 174 2.87 -6.46 23.93
N LEU A 175 3.37 -6.67 22.69
CA LEU A 175 4.64 -7.37 22.49
C LEU A 175 5.78 -6.59 23.16
N SER A 176 6.71 -7.30 23.78
CA SER A 176 7.89 -6.71 24.43
C SER A 176 8.83 -6.01 23.43
N CYS A 177 8.87 -6.51 22.21
CA CYS A 177 9.67 -5.94 21.10
C CYS A 177 9.02 -4.75 20.42
N GLN A 178 7.72 -4.45 20.66
CA GLN A 178 7.01 -3.36 20.00
C GLN A 178 7.58 -1.99 20.39
N ARG A 179 7.76 -1.14 19.40
CA ARG A 179 8.07 0.29 19.55
C ARG A 179 6.85 1.13 19.17
N GLU A 180 6.74 2.28 19.79
CA GLU A 180 5.64 3.21 19.47
C GLU A 180 5.83 3.78 18.07
N THR A 181 4.76 3.67 17.27
CA THR A 181 4.71 4.23 15.93
C THR A 181 3.93 5.56 15.95
N PRO A 182 4.50 6.64 15.42
CA PRO A 182 3.80 7.92 15.30
C PRO A 182 2.44 7.75 14.61
N VAL A 183 1.43 8.46 15.08
CA VAL A 183 0.05 8.34 14.56
C VAL A 183 -0.01 8.60 13.05
N ALA A 184 0.78 9.54 12.55
CA ALA A 184 0.86 9.85 11.13
C ALA A 184 1.32 8.66 10.26
N CYS A 185 2.06 7.71 10.82
CA CYS A 185 2.57 6.53 10.13
C CYS A 185 1.63 5.32 10.22
N ARG A 186 0.47 5.46 10.86
CA ARG A 186 -0.52 4.37 11.03
C ARG A 186 -1.51 4.29 9.88
N TRP A 187 -1.27 4.99 8.77
CA TRP A 187 -2.17 5.05 7.62
C TRP A 187 -1.38 4.96 6.33
N GLN A 188 -2.06 4.52 5.28
CA GLN A 188 -1.53 4.53 3.91
C GLN A 188 -1.23 5.98 3.47
N ASN A 189 -0.16 6.15 2.70
CA ASN A 189 0.29 7.44 2.22
C ASN A 189 0.76 7.34 0.76
N GLY A 190 0.26 8.24 -0.09
CA GLY A 190 0.63 8.31 -1.50
C GLY A 190 2.14 8.51 -1.73
N ILE A 191 2.86 9.15 -0.79
CA ILE A 191 4.33 9.28 -0.88
C ILE A 191 5.00 7.90 -0.87
N GLY A 192 4.59 6.99 0.02
CA GLY A 192 5.13 5.64 0.05
C GLY A 192 4.91 4.87 -1.24
N VAL A 193 3.76 5.07 -1.89
CA VAL A 193 3.46 4.49 -3.22
C VAL A 193 4.41 5.05 -4.29
N ALA A 194 4.68 6.36 -4.28
CA ALA A 194 5.64 6.97 -5.21
C ALA A 194 7.05 6.42 -5.02
N LEU A 195 7.51 6.32 -3.76
CA LEU A 195 8.82 5.77 -3.43
C LEU A 195 8.97 4.30 -3.83
N ALA A 196 7.92 3.50 -3.61
CA ALA A 196 7.91 2.09 -4.01
C ALA A 196 7.97 1.96 -5.53
N ALA A 197 7.16 2.72 -6.25
CA ALA A 197 7.12 2.70 -7.71
C ALA A 197 8.43 3.15 -8.35
N LEU A 198 9.05 4.19 -7.80
CA LEU A 198 10.33 4.70 -8.29
C LEU A 198 11.44 3.65 -8.09
N ALA A 199 11.47 2.98 -6.95
CA ALA A 199 12.44 1.94 -6.67
C ALA A 199 12.26 0.74 -7.61
N GLU A 200 11.02 0.23 -7.75
CA GLU A 200 10.70 -0.88 -8.64
C GLU A 200 11.07 -0.56 -10.10
N TYR A 201 10.71 0.63 -10.56
CA TYR A 201 11.06 1.08 -11.91
C TYR A 201 12.58 1.17 -12.12
N ASN A 202 13.34 1.66 -11.13
CA ASN A 202 14.80 1.79 -11.23
C ASN A 202 15.52 0.45 -11.20
N GLU A 203 15.00 -0.52 -10.44
CA GLU A 203 15.59 -1.86 -10.28
C GLU A 203 15.21 -2.81 -11.44
N ALA A 204 14.16 -2.50 -12.19
CA ALA A 204 13.69 -3.36 -13.28
C ALA A 204 14.66 -3.36 -14.49
N GLU A 205 15.00 -4.55 -14.97
CA GLU A 205 15.77 -4.76 -16.20
C GLU A 205 14.94 -4.42 -17.45
N ASP A 206 13.69 -4.86 -17.47
CA ASP A 206 12.74 -4.57 -18.55
C ASP A 206 11.71 -3.53 -18.11
N LYS A 207 11.82 -2.32 -18.63
CA LYS A 207 10.90 -1.22 -18.34
C LYS A 207 9.64 -1.21 -19.21
N SER A 208 9.57 -2.03 -20.23
CA SER A 208 8.42 -2.12 -21.14
C SER A 208 7.18 -2.73 -20.49
N VAL A 209 7.35 -3.38 -19.32
CA VAL A 209 6.26 -3.98 -18.53
C VAL A 209 5.42 -2.93 -17.79
N PHE A 210 5.95 -1.71 -17.59
CA PHE A 210 5.26 -0.67 -16.82
C PHE A 210 4.25 0.11 -17.66
N THR A 211 3.15 -0.55 -18.00
CA THR A 211 2.08 0.01 -18.83
C THR A 211 0.73 -0.06 -18.11
N ASP A 212 -0.19 0.83 -18.47
CA ASP A 212 -1.59 0.82 -17.98
C ASP A 212 -2.27 -0.53 -18.23
N ARG A 213 -1.92 -1.23 -19.33
CA ARG A 213 -2.52 -2.53 -19.69
C ARG A 213 -2.14 -3.66 -18.73
N LEU A 214 -0.92 -3.62 -18.18
CA LEU A 214 -0.39 -4.67 -17.31
C LEU A 214 -0.73 -4.47 -15.83
N LEU A 215 -1.19 -3.28 -15.41
CA LEU A 215 -1.67 -3.09 -14.05
C LEU A 215 -2.80 -4.07 -13.73
N ARG A 216 -2.67 -4.81 -12.64
CA ARG A 216 -3.66 -5.80 -12.18
C ARG A 216 -3.75 -5.79 -10.66
N PRO A 217 -4.97 -6.01 -10.11
CA PRO A 217 -5.10 -6.20 -8.67
C PRO A 217 -4.38 -7.46 -8.20
N GLU A 218 -3.64 -7.36 -7.12
CA GLU A 218 -3.06 -8.51 -6.43
C GLU A 218 -3.89 -8.86 -5.20
N TYR A 219 -4.50 -10.05 -5.22
CA TYR A 219 -5.42 -10.51 -4.18
C TYR A 219 -4.80 -11.65 -3.39
N LEU A 220 -4.44 -11.40 -2.14
CA LEU A 220 -4.02 -12.46 -1.21
C LEU A 220 -5.19 -13.29 -0.66
N ARG A 221 -6.43 -12.84 -0.88
CA ARG A 221 -7.65 -13.56 -0.46
C ARG A 221 -8.69 -13.49 -1.56
N LEU A 222 -9.47 -14.55 -1.67
CA LEU A 222 -10.66 -14.54 -2.54
C LEU A 222 -11.67 -13.49 -2.05
N PRO A 223 -12.46 -12.90 -2.96
CA PRO A 223 -13.57 -12.02 -2.61
C PRO A 223 -14.50 -12.67 -1.58
N GLN A 224 -15.12 -11.85 -0.71
CA GLN A 224 -15.98 -12.35 0.35
C GLN A 224 -17.11 -13.23 -0.19
N ALA A 225 -17.76 -12.81 -1.27
CA ALA A 225 -18.84 -13.57 -1.90
C ALA A 225 -18.39 -14.96 -2.38
N GLU A 226 -17.19 -15.06 -2.94
CA GLU A 226 -16.64 -16.35 -3.41
C GLU A 226 -16.25 -17.26 -2.24
N ARG A 227 -15.76 -16.70 -1.14
CA ARG A 227 -15.47 -17.46 0.08
C ARG A 227 -16.74 -17.98 0.72
N GLU A 228 -17.78 -17.16 0.84
CA GLU A 228 -19.09 -17.56 1.38
C GLU A 228 -19.76 -18.63 0.51
N LEU A 229 -19.59 -18.54 -0.81
CA LEU A 229 -20.08 -19.58 -1.73
C LEU A 229 -19.36 -20.92 -1.49
N LYS A 230 -18.02 -20.90 -1.41
CA LYS A 230 -17.23 -22.10 -1.12
C LYS A 230 -17.54 -22.71 0.25
N GLU A 231 -17.75 -21.86 1.28
CA GLU A 231 -18.16 -22.33 2.61
C GLU A 231 -19.55 -23.03 2.56
N LYS A 232 -20.51 -22.46 1.84
CA LYS A 232 -21.85 -23.07 1.65
C LYS A 232 -21.78 -24.38 0.86
N GLU A 233 -20.98 -24.43 -0.20
CA GLU A 233 -20.77 -25.65 -0.98
C GLU A 233 -20.11 -26.78 -0.18
N ALA A 234 -19.14 -26.43 0.68
CA ALA A 234 -18.49 -27.37 1.59
C ALA A 234 -19.48 -27.94 2.63
N GLN A 235 -20.34 -27.07 3.20
CA GLN A 235 -21.38 -27.47 4.15
C GLN A 235 -22.49 -28.34 3.50
N ALA A 236 -22.79 -28.15 2.22
CA ALA A 236 -23.77 -28.93 1.50
C ALA A 236 -23.26 -30.32 1.08
N ARG A 237 -21.95 -30.56 1.15
CA ARG A 237 -21.28 -31.83 0.82
C ARG A 237 -20.96 -32.70 2.05
N SER A 238 -21.08 -32.13 3.25
CA SER A 238 -20.91 -32.82 4.54
C SER A 238 -22.24 -33.25 5.14
#